data_ff3bd07ba95dba1b12de80512c44ac27
#
_entry.id   ff3bd07ba95dba1b12de80512c44ac27
#
_cell.length_a   1.000
_cell.length_b   1.000
_cell.length_c   1.000
_cell.angle_alpha   90.00
_cell.angle_beta   90.00
_cell.angle_gamma   90.00
#
_symmetry.space_group_name_H-M   'P 1'
#
loop_
_entity.id
_entity.type
_entity.pdbx_description
1 polymer ?
#
loop_
_entity_poly.entity_id
_entity_poly.type
_entity_poly.pdbx_seq_one_letter_code
_entity_poly.pdbx_strand_id
1 'polypeptide(L)'
;MHHNARPSWQPRAEYEAKADFAAVMLDNLQRAGVQQAHKADRITFTSIVGWPGEYVCAEGRYMERQDGQGRERRAAIFIGPEFGTVSRPDLVSAAREAADAQFDVLIACAFNYEAHAAEFEKLGRVPVLKARMNPDLHMAGELKNTGAGNLFVVFGEPDIRIEPQPDEKVRVRVK
;
A
#
# COMPACT_ATOMS: atom_id res chain seq x y z
N MET A 1 5.88 19.06 -6.81
CA MET A 1 5.37 18.03 -7.13
C MET A 1 5.92 17.40 -8.26
N HIS A 2 6.21 16.29 -8.20
CA HIS A 2 6.73 15.63 -9.26
C HIS A 2 5.84 14.66 -9.81
N HIS A 3 5.80 14.42 -11.06
CA HIS A 3 5.13 13.30 -11.54
C HIS A 3 5.98 12.77 -12.59
N ASN A 4 5.82 11.49 -12.88
CA ASN A 4 6.59 10.84 -13.87
C ASN A 4 6.27 11.42 -15.21
N ALA A 5 7.27 11.48 -16.05
CA ALA A 5 7.03 11.96 -17.39
C ALA A 5 6.17 10.93 -18.10
N ARG A 6 5.27 11.38 -18.95
CA ARG A 6 4.43 10.50 -19.72
C ARG A 6 5.28 9.76 -20.74
N PRO A 7 5.21 8.44 -20.80
CA PRO A 7 5.94 7.71 -21.82
C PRO A 7 5.43 8.10 -23.18
N SER A 8 6.32 8.17 -24.15
CA SER A 8 5.92 8.62 -25.46
C SER A 8 4.87 7.72 -26.08
N TRP A 9 4.84 6.44 -25.71
CA TRP A 9 3.88 5.54 -26.29
C TRP A 9 2.49 5.61 -25.68
N GLN A 10 2.33 6.35 -24.59
CA GLN A 10 1.07 6.38 -23.90
C GLN A 10 0.26 7.61 -24.27
N PRO A 11 -0.99 7.43 -24.67
CA PRO A 11 -1.83 8.59 -25.02
C PRO A 11 -1.94 9.54 -23.85
N ARG A 12 -1.96 10.83 -24.15
CA ARG A 12 -2.00 11.84 -23.12
C ARG A 12 -3.24 11.70 -22.24
N ALA A 13 -4.41 11.49 -22.84
CA ALA A 13 -5.63 11.40 -22.06
C ALA A 13 -5.58 10.24 -21.08
N GLU A 14 -5.03 9.11 -21.53
CA GLU A 14 -4.95 7.95 -20.68
C GLU A 14 -3.95 8.19 -19.55
N TYR A 15 -2.84 8.83 -19.86
CA TYR A 15 -1.85 9.12 -18.83
C TYR A 15 -2.43 10.05 -17.78
N GLU A 16 -3.15 11.09 -18.23
CA GLU A 16 -3.70 12.05 -17.30
C GLU A 16 -4.78 11.43 -16.43
N ALA A 17 -5.57 10.53 -16.98
CA ALA A 17 -6.58 9.86 -16.18
C ALA A 17 -5.96 9.01 -15.09
N LYS A 18 -4.85 8.34 -15.41
CA LYS A 18 -4.19 7.53 -14.39
C LYS A 18 -3.57 8.42 -13.33
N ALA A 19 -3.00 9.53 -13.72
CA ALA A 19 -2.38 10.42 -12.75
C ALA A 19 -3.45 11.01 -11.84
N ASP A 20 -4.61 11.35 -12.40
CA ASP A 20 -5.68 11.90 -11.59
C ASP A 20 -6.23 10.87 -10.62
N PHE A 21 -6.37 9.64 -11.09
CA PHE A 21 -6.86 8.58 -10.22
C PHE A 21 -5.89 8.36 -9.06
N ALA A 22 -4.59 8.31 -9.36
CA ALA A 22 -3.62 8.09 -8.31
C ALA A 22 -3.64 9.24 -7.30
N ALA A 23 -3.77 10.47 -7.77
CA ALA A 23 -3.79 11.62 -6.87
C ALA A 23 -4.99 11.54 -5.92
N VAL A 24 -6.15 11.14 -6.45
CA VAL A 24 -7.33 11.02 -5.62
C VAL A 24 -7.16 9.90 -4.61
N MET A 25 -6.56 8.79 -5.04
CA MET A 25 -6.35 7.68 -4.12
C MET A 25 -5.37 8.07 -3.03
N LEU A 26 -4.32 8.81 -3.37
CA LEU A 26 -3.36 9.21 -2.36
C LEU A 26 -3.97 10.16 -1.35
N ASP A 27 -4.86 11.03 -1.81
CA ASP A 27 -5.54 11.94 -0.90
C ASP A 27 -6.43 11.16 0.06
N ASN A 28 -7.13 10.15 -0.44
CA ASN A 28 -7.94 9.33 0.43
C ASN A 28 -7.09 8.51 1.39
N LEU A 29 -5.94 8.05 0.91
CA LEU A 29 -5.05 7.25 1.74
C LEU A 29 -4.51 8.11 2.89
N GLN A 30 -4.18 9.36 2.60
CA GLN A 30 -3.67 10.25 3.62
C GLN A 30 -4.72 10.44 4.72
N ARG A 31 -5.98 10.54 4.33
CA ARG A 31 -7.00 10.75 5.32
C ARG A 31 -7.46 9.50 6.04
N ALA A 32 -7.54 8.41 5.33
CA ALA A 32 -8.10 7.20 5.93
C ALA A 32 -7.06 6.28 6.56
N GLY A 33 -5.85 6.31 6.05
CA GLY A 33 -4.86 5.37 6.54
C GLY A 33 -5.12 3.97 6.00
N VAL A 34 -4.34 3.01 6.47
CA VAL A 34 -4.46 1.64 6.04
C VAL A 34 -4.79 0.78 7.25
N GLN A 35 -5.88 0.04 7.16
CA GLN A 35 -6.29 -0.82 8.24
C GLN A 35 -5.56 -2.14 8.11
N GLN A 36 -4.87 -2.54 9.16
CA GLN A 36 -4.14 -3.79 9.11
C GLN A 36 -5.02 -4.92 9.61
N ALA A 37 -4.53 -6.15 9.39
CA ALA A 37 -5.31 -7.31 9.71
C ALA A 37 -5.74 -7.35 11.17
N HIS A 38 -4.90 -6.90 12.03
CA HIS A 38 -5.24 -6.95 13.42
C HIS A 38 -5.65 -5.59 13.88
N LYS A 39 -6.75 -5.31 13.49
CA LYS A 39 -7.37 -4.15 13.73
C LYS A 39 -6.96 -3.14 14.59
N ALA A 40 -6.52 -3.33 15.61
CA ALA A 40 -6.12 -2.25 16.46
C ALA A 40 -5.05 -1.45 15.77
N ASP A 41 -4.40 -2.04 14.78
CA ASP A 41 -3.32 -1.36 14.13
C ASP A 41 -3.74 -0.74 12.84
N ARG A 42 -3.66 0.53 12.79
CA ARG A 42 -3.94 1.24 11.56
C ARG A 42 -2.71 2.07 11.23
N ILE A 43 -2.27 2.03 10.00
CA ILE A 43 -1.17 2.87 9.58
C ILE A 43 -1.74 4.23 9.24
N THR A 44 -1.32 5.24 9.97
CA THR A 44 -1.77 6.59 9.73
C THR A 44 -0.58 7.39 9.27
N PHE A 45 -0.67 7.97 8.09
CA PHE A 45 0.46 8.66 7.52
C PHE A 45 0.58 10.08 8.03
N THR A 46 1.78 10.46 8.45
CA THR A 46 2.00 11.82 8.86
C THR A 46 2.24 12.68 7.61
N SER A 47 2.69 12.07 6.52
CA SER A 47 2.81 12.79 5.27
C SER A 47 2.84 11.81 4.12
N ILE A 48 2.34 12.26 2.97
CA ILE A 48 2.44 11.51 1.74
C ILE A 48 2.85 12.52 0.68
N VAL A 49 4.00 12.28 0.06
CA VAL A 49 4.46 13.19 -1.00
C VAL A 49 4.75 12.39 -2.25
N GLY A 50 4.65 13.01 -3.39
CA GLY A 50 4.88 12.33 -4.65
C GLY A 50 6.29 11.80 -4.78
N TRP A 51 6.42 10.70 -5.46
CA TRP A 51 7.71 10.08 -5.70
C TRP A 51 7.78 9.75 -7.19
N PRO A 52 8.87 10.10 -7.84
CA PRO A 52 8.98 9.93 -9.28
C PRO A 52 9.45 8.56 -9.74
N GLY A 53 8.81 7.52 -9.29
CA GLY A 53 9.15 6.19 -9.70
C GLY A 53 8.24 5.70 -10.81
N GLU A 54 8.60 4.60 -11.41
CA GLU A 54 7.78 4.04 -12.44
C GLU A 54 6.58 3.31 -11.85
N TYR A 55 6.78 2.61 -10.75
CA TYR A 55 5.69 1.92 -10.05
C TYR A 55 5.38 2.60 -8.74
N VAL A 56 6.38 3.07 -8.03
CA VAL A 56 6.16 3.74 -6.77
C VAL A 56 5.82 5.19 -7.08
N CYS A 57 4.64 5.62 -6.69
CA CYS A 57 4.18 6.96 -7.01
C CYS A 57 4.21 7.92 -5.85
N ALA A 58 4.46 7.44 -4.65
CA ALA A 58 4.48 8.33 -3.50
C ALA A 58 5.29 7.73 -2.36
N GLU A 59 5.75 8.61 -1.50
CA GLU A 59 6.46 8.22 -0.30
C GLU A 59 5.56 8.60 0.87
N GLY A 60 5.20 7.64 1.70
CA GLY A 60 4.41 7.92 2.88
C GLY A 60 5.27 7.75 4.11
N ARG A 61 5.08 8.57 5.12
CA ARG A 61 5.79 8.42 6.35
C ARG A 61 4.80 8.17 7.46
N TYR A 62 5.13 7.26 8.34
CA TYR A 62 4.25 6.94 9.44
C TYR A 62 5.09 6.47 10.62
N MET A 63 4.48 6.49 11.79
CA MET A 63 5.17 6.06 12.99
C MET A 63 4.75 4.65 13.31
N GLU A 64 5.74 3.78 13.45
CA GLU A 64 5.48 2.41 13.84
C GLU A 64 5.84 2.31 15.29
N ARG A 65 4.92 1.81 16.11
CA ARG A 65 5.17 1.71 17.51
C ARG A 65 5.47 0.32 17.93
N GLN A 66 6.51 0.16 18.68
CA GLN A 66 6.86 -1.13 19.18
C GLN A 66 7.37 -0.93 20.57
N ASP A 67 6.89 -1.70 21.49
CA ASP A 67 7.38 -1.64 22.86
C ASP A 67 7.33 -0.23 23.40
N GLY A 68 6.29 0.48 23.08
CA GLY A 68 6.14 1.79 23.63
C GLY A 68 6.98 2.87 22.97
N GLN A 69 7.75 2.49 21.96
CA GLN A 69 8.56 3.47 21.28
C GLN A 69 8.13 3.64 19.86
N GLY A 70 8.14 4.86 19.39
CA GLY A 70 7.75 5.14 18.02
C GLY A 70 8.98 5.22 17.14
N ARG A 71 8.83 4.80 15.90
CA ARG A 71 9.91 4.83 14.96
C ARG A 71 9.34 5.21 13.62
N GLU A 72 9.91 6.20 12.98
CA GLU A 72 9.40 6.65 11.70
C GLU A 72 9.77 5.67 10.60
N ARG A 73 8.80 5.32 9.78
CA ARG A 73 9.02 4.42 8.66
C ARG A 73 8.70 5.14 7.37
N ARG A 74 9.40 4.75 6.31
CA ARG A 74 9.14 5.28 4.98
C ARG A 74 8.49 4.20 4.17
N ALA A 75 7.31 4.47 3.67
CA ALA A 75 6.58 3.52 2.85
C ALA A 75 6.57 3.94 1.41
N ALA A 76 6.92 3.02 0.52
CA ALA A 76 6.75 3.26 -0.90
C ALA A 76 5.31 2.91 -1.21
N ILE A 77 4.60 3.75 -1.94
CA ILE A 77 3.21 3.51 -2.22
C ILE A 77 3.01 3.25 -3.70
N PHE A 78 2.34 2.15 -4.01
CA PHE A 78 2.02 1.78 -5.38
C PHE A 78 0.51 1.72 -5.49
N ILE A 79 -0.06 2.46 -6.44
CA ILE A 79 -1.49 2.45 -6.66
C ILE A 79 -1.75 1.67 -7.94
N GLY A 80 -2.52 0.60 -7.84
CA GLY A 80 -2.84 -0.20 -9.01
C GLY A 80 -3.82 0.49 -9.91
N PRO A 81 -4.12 -0.11 -11.04
CA PRO A 81 -5.02 0.52 -12.00
C PRO A 81 -6.44 0.54 -11.48
N GLU A 82 -7.18 1.55 -11.85
CA GLU A 82 -8.55 1.64 -11.40
C GLU A 82 -9.38 0.50 -11.97
N PHE A 83 -9.20 0.21 -13.23
CA PHE A 83 -9.95 -0.85 -13.85
C PHE A 83 -9.00 -1.93 -14.34
N GLY A 84 -8.47 -2.68 -13.47
CA GLY A 84 -7.53 -3.71 -13.86
C GLY A 84 -7.12 -4.52 -12.65
N THR A 85 -6.10 -5.32 -12.83
CA THR A 85 -5.68 -6.25 -11.80
C THR A 85 -4.18 -6.14 -11.63
N VAL A 86 -3.71 -6.18 -10.41
CA VAL A 86 -2.29 -6.12 -10.14
C VAL A 86 -1.72 -7.52 -10.25
N SER A 87 -0.67 -7.66 -11.04
CA SER A 87 -0.05 -8.95 -11.24
C SER A 87 1.17 -9.08 -10.32
N ARG A 88 1.68 -10.30 -10.22
CA ARG A 88 2.88 -10.50 -9.43
C ARG A 88 4.06 -9.74 -10.01
N PRO A 89 4.28 -9.73 -11.34
CA PRO A 89 5.39 -8.92 -11.86
C PRO A 89 5.27 -7.44 -11.52
N ASP A 90 4.05 -6.92 -11.44
CA ASP A 90 3.87 -5.53 -11.06
C ASP A 90 4.38 -5.31 -9.64
N LEU A 91 4.03 -6.21 -8.74
CA LEU A 91 4.45 -6.07 -7.35
C LEU A 91 5.96 -6.27 -7.20
N VAL A 92 6.53 -7.17 -7.98
CA VAL A 92 7.96 -7.39 -7.93
C VAL A 92 8.68 -6.14 -8.40
N SER A 93 8.20 -5.52 -9.47
CA SER A 93 8.82 -4.30 -9.97
C SER A 93 8.71 -3.17 -8.97
N ALA A 94 7.54 -3.02 -8.36
CA ALA A 94 7.34 -1.98 -7.37
C ALA A 94 8.24 -2.22 -6.15
N ALA A 95 8.35 -3.48 -5.73
CA ALA A 95 9.17 -3.80 -4.57
C ALA A 95 10.64 -3.58 -4.86
N ARG A 96 11.05 -3.83 -6.11
CA ARG A 96 12.43 -3.59 -6.48
C ARG A 96 12.74 -2.11 -6.47
N GLU A 97 11.81 -1.29 -6.97
CA GLU A 97 11.97 0.15 -6.89
C GLU A 97 12.08 0.60 -5.44
N ALA A 98 11.23 0.05 -4.59
CA ALA A 98 11.24 0.42 -3.19
C ALA A 98 12.55 0.02 -2.52
N ALA A 99 13.06 -1.14 -2.85
CA ALA A 99 14.30 -1.61 -2.27
C ALA A 99 15.47 -0.75 -2.73
N ASP A 100 15.49 -0.38 -4.00
CA ASP A 100 16.57 0.43 -4.52
C ASP A 100 16.59 1.80 -3.90
N ALA A 101 15.45 2.33 -3.53
CA ALA A 101 15.38 3.64 -2.90
C ALA A 101 15.40 3.53 -1.38
N GLN A 102 15.61 2.32 -0.87
CA GLN A 102 15.76 2.09 0.55
C GLN A 102 14.54 2.44 1.38
N PHE A 103 13.37 2.16 0.83
CA PHE A 103 12.15 2.30 1.59
C PHE A 103 12.07 1.14 2.58
N ASP A 104 11.33 1.36 3.65
CA ASP A 104 11.18 0.33 4.68
C ASP A 104 10.12 -0.69 4.35
N VAL A 105 9.14 -0.30 3.56
CA VAL A 105 8.03 -1.20 3.24
C VAL A 105 7.40 -0.72 1.94
N LEU A 106 6.79 -1.65 1.21
CA LEU A 106 5.99 -1.28 0.05
C LEU A 106 4.53 -1.50 0.44
N ILE A 107 3.71 -0.50 0.24
CA ILE A 107 2.28 -0.63 0.45
C ILE A 107 1.63 -0.52 -0.91
N ALA A 108 1.03 -1.62 -1.35
CA ALA A 108 0.35 -1.65 -2.64
C ALA A 108 -1.14 -1.49 -2.37
N CYS A 109 -1.80 -0.66 -3.13
CA CYS A 109 -3.22 -0.42 -2.97
C CYS A 109 -3.90 -0.68 -4.30
N ALA A 110 -4.85 -1.57 -4.32
CA ALA A 110 -5.54 -1.92 -5.56
C ALA A 110 -6.88 -2.53 -5.28
N PHE A 111 -7.74 -2.50 -6.30
CA PHE A 111 -9.04 -3.13 -6.15
C PHE A 111 -8.93 -4.64 -6.36
N ASN A 112 -8.08 -5.07 -7.26
CA ASN A 112 -7.97 -6.48 -7.60
C ASN A 112 -6.54 -6.93 -7.72
N TYR A 113 -6.26 -8.15 -7.27
CA TYR A 113 -4.93 -8.74 -7.36
C TYR A 113 -5.05 -10.14 -7.95
N GLU A 114 -4.11 -10.52 -8.79
CA GLU A 114 -4.07 -11.89 -9.25
C GLU A 114 -3.69 -12.79 -8.10
N ALA A 115 -4.03 -14.05 -8.20
CA ALA A 115 -3.75 -14.98 -7.11
C ALA A 115 -2.27 -15.03 -6.78
N HIS A 116 -1.41 -15.08 -7.80
CA HIS A 116 0.02 -15.15 -7.53
C HIS A 116 0.55 -13.86 -6.95
N ALA A 117 -0.09 -12.75 -7.23
CA ALA A 117 0.29 -11.49 -6.63
C ALA A 117 -0.05 -11.49 -5.15
N ALA A 118 -1.19 -12.09 -4.82
CA ALA A 118 -1.63 -12.10 -3.44
C ALA A 118 -0.68 -12.88 -2.54
N GLU A 119 0.10 -13.79 -3.12
CA GLU A 119 1.04 -14.58 -2.35
C GLU A 119 2.39 -13.91 -2.14
N PHE A 120 2.64 -12.81 -2.83
CA PHE A 120 3.95 -12.17 -2.76
C PHE A 120 4.02 -11.31 -1.50
N GLU A 121 4.92 -11.62 -0.61
CA GLU A 121 4.98 -10.97 0.68
C GLU A 121 6.19 -10.13 0.97
N LYS A 122 7.24 -10.30 0.26
CA LYS A 122 8.39 -9.45 0.48
C LYS A 122 9.43 -9.66 -0.59
N LEU A 123 10.27 -8.71 -0.77
CA LEU A 123 11.37 -8.80 -1.68
C LEU A 123 12.60 -8.41 -0.86
N GLY A 124 13.49 -9.37 -0.61
CA GLY A 124 14.65 -9.10 0.20
C GLY A 124 14.23 -8.66 1.59
N ARG A 125 14.57 -7.45 1.95
CA ARG A 125 14.24 -6.92 3.25
C ARG A 125 12.98 -6.08 3.23
N VAL A 126 12.37 -5.89 2.08
CA VAL A 126 11.23 -5.01 1.99
C VAL A 126 9.95 -5.82 2.03
N PRO A 127 9.19 -5.71 3.11
CA PRO A 127 7.90 -6.39 3.17
C PRO A 127 6.92 -5.69 2.23
N VAL A 128 5.98 -6.46 1.72
CA VAL A 128 4.97 -5.94 0.82
C VAL A 128 3.62 -6.10 1.48
N LEU A 129 3.01 -4.99 1.83
CA LEU A 129 1.66 -5.01 2.37
C LEU A 129 0.71 -4.76 1.22
N LYS A 130 -0.25 -5.64 1.04
CA LYS A 130 -1.20 -5.50 -0.04
C LYS A 130 -2.52 -5.07 0.54
N ALA A 131 -2.93 -3.86 0.22
CA ALA A 131 -4.18 -3.32 0.72
C ALA A 131 -5.22 -3.36 -0.39
N ARG A 132 -6.41 -3.84 -0.07
CA ARG A 132 -7.48 -3.87 -1.03
C ARG A 132 -8.27 -2.59 -0.86
N MET A 133 -8.53 -1.92 -1.96
CA MET A 133 -9.27 -0.67 -1.91
C MET A 133 -10.75 -0.97 -1.94
N ASN A 134 -11.50 -0.24 -1.14
CA ASN A 134 -12.92 -0.41 -1.09
C ASN A 134 -13.53 0.04 -2.41
N PRO A 135 -14.42 -0.75 -3.00
CA PRO A 135 -15.00 -0.37 -4.29
C PRO A 135 -15.65 1.00 -4.32
N ASP A 136 -16.09 1.49 -3.18
CA ASP A 136 -16.67 2.82 -3.16
C ASP A 136 -15.69 3.88 -3.58
N LEU A 137 -14.40 3.59 -3.57
CA LEU A 137 -13.41 4.56 -3.98
C LEU A 137 -13.48 4.88 -5.47
N HIS A 138 -14.21 4.12 -6.25
CA HIS A 138 -14.44 4.46 -7.64
C HIS A 138 -15.25 5.77 -7.72
N MET A 139 -15.97 6.11 -6.65
CA MET A 139 -16.73 7.33 -6.65
C MET A 139 -16.14 8.26 -5.63
N ALA A 140 -14.83 8.29 -5.56
CA ALA A 140 -14.14 9.00 -4.51
C ALA A 140 -14.54 10.44 -4.37
N GLY A 141 -14.89 11.06 -5.45
CA GLY A 141 -15.27 12.45 -5.36
C GLY A 141 -16.50 12.68 -4.53
N GLU A 142 -17.28 11.64 -4.32
CA GLU A 142 -18.50 11.77 -3.58
C GLU A 142 -18.43 11.14 -2.22
N LEU A 143 -17.27 10.70 -1.83
CA LEU A 143 -17.15 10.03 -0.56
C LEU A 143 -16.65 10.90 0.55
N LYS A 144 -16.49 12.16 0.30
CA LYS A 144 -15.93 12.99 1.29
C LYS A 144 -16.57 12.91 2.62
N ASN A 145 -17.78 12.57 2.71
CA ASN A 145 -18.42 12.50 3.99
C ASN A 145 -18.71 11.15 4.49
N THR A 146 -18.23 10.14 3.87
CA THR A 146 -18.64 8.84 4.31
C THR A 146 -18.02 8.52 5.62
N GLY A 147 -16.94 9.12 5.96
CA GLY A 147 -16.30 8.82 7.21
C GLY A 147 -15.96 7.39 7.25
N ALA A 148 -15.97 6.78 6.19
CA ALA A 148 -15.80 5.42 6.18
C ALA A 148 -14.48 5.06 6.63
N GLY A 149 -14.38 4.24 7.48
CA GLY A 149 -13.16 3.91 8.00
C GLY A 149 -12.32 2.99 7.23
N ASN A 150 -12.77 1.99 6.64
CA ASN A 150 -11.92 0.99 6.06
C ASN A 150 -11.84 1.04 4.56
N LEU A 151 -11.25 2.11 4.06
CA LEU A 151 -11.13 2.25 2.62
C LEU A 151 -9.95 1.46 2.07
N PHE A 152 -8.93 1.23 2.88
CA PHE A 152 -7.76 0.46 2.47
C PHE A 152 -7.48 -0.58 3.53
N VAL A 153 -7.64 -1.84 3.20
CA VAL A 153 -7.49 -2.91 4.19
C VAL A 153 -6.49 -3.95 3.73
N VAL A 154 -5.49 -4.20 4.54
CA VAL A 154 -4.46 -5.18 4.22
C VAL A 154 -5.07 -6.57 4.27
N PHE A 155 -4.72 -7.41 3.34
CA PHE A 155 -5.24 -8.76 3.30
C PHE A 155 -4.10 -9.73 2.98
N GLY A 156 -4.36 -11.01 3.15
CA GLY A 156 -3.39 -12.03 2.82
C GLY A 156 -2.12 -11.99 3.63
N GLU A 157 -2.10 -11.20 4.66
CA GLU A 157 -0.93 -11.06 5.44
C GLU A 157 -0.81 -12.29 6.30
N PRO A 158 0.32 -12.89 6.33
CA PRO A 158 0.48 -14.11 7.09
C PRO A 158 0.32 -13.74 8.53
N ASP A 159 -0.26 -14.64 9.25
CA ASP A 159 -0.48 -14.37 10.59
C ASP A 159 0.78 -14.54 11.32
N ILE A 160 1.70 -13.74 11.06
CA ILE A 160 2.93 -13.91 11.62
C ILE A 160 3.02 -13.32 12.90
N ARG A 161 2.04 -13.23 13.63
CA ARG A 161 2.11 -12.74 14.80
C ARG A 161 2.93 -13.58 15.53
N ILE A 162 3.88 -13.22 15.97
CA ILE A 162 4.70 -13.99 16.60
C ILE A 162 4.24 -14.34 17.87
N GLU A 163 4.03 -15.38 18.14
CA GLU A 163 3.58 -15.76 19.29
C GLU A 163 4.67 -16.02 20.05
N PRO A 164 4.89 -15.62 20.88
CA PRO A 164 6.06 -15.73 21.62
C PRO A 164 6.12 -17.08 22.16
N GLN A 165 6.13 -17.50 22.20
CA GLN A 165 6.34 -18.34 22.51
C GLN A 165 6.60 -18.86 23.29
N PRO A 166 6.74 -19.21 23.80
CA PRO A 166 6.90 -19.70 24.26
C PRO A 166 6.89 -20.44 24.61
N ASP A 167 6.86 -20.57 24.81
CA ASP A 167 6.83 -21.23 24.94
C ASP A 167 6.40 -21.81 24.82
N GLU A 168 6.19 -21.64 24.51
CA GLU A 168 5.76 -21.91 24.14
C GLU A 168 5.21 -22.29 23.77
N LYS A 169 5.09 -22.36 23.68
CA LYS A 169 4.51 -22.64 23.17
C LYS A 169 3.92 -22.57 22.61
N VAL A 170 3.89 -22.25 22.42
CA VAL A 170 3.41 -21.98 21.73
C VAL A 170 2.79 -22.24 21.12
N ARG A 171 2.55 -22.40 20.75
CA ARG A 171 1.95 -22.61 20.03
C ARG A 171 1.46 -22.01 19.21
N VAL A 172 1.38 -21.80 18.59
CA VAL A 172 1.11 -21.08 17.73
C VAL A 172 -0.02 -21.36 17.10
N ARG A 173 -0.70 -20.81 16.84
CA ARG A 173 -1.72 -21.04 16.30
C ARG A 173 -1.90 -20.42 15.20
N VAL A 174 -2.16 -20.65 14.51
CA VAL A 174 -2.27 -20.17 13.37
C VAL A 174 -3.56 -20.00 13.09
N LYS A 175 -3.98 -19.39 12.50
CA LYS A 175 -5.24 -19.20 12.25
C LYS A 175 -5.57 -18.98 11.15
#